data_f4c874ebd0fcf104ef0920feaf295963
#
_entry.id   f4c874ebd0fcf104ef0920feaf295963
#
_cell.length_a   1.000
_cell.length_b   1.000
_cell.length_c   1.000
_cell.angle_alpha   90.00
_cell.angle_beta   90.00
_cell.angle_gamma   90.00
#
_symmetry.space_group_name_H-M   'P 1'
#
loop_
_entity.id
_entity.type
_entity.pdbx_description
1 polymer ?
#
loop_
_entity_poly.entity_id
_entity_poly.type
_entity_poly.pdbx_seq_one_letter_code
_entity_poly.pdbx_strand_id
1 'polypeptide(L)'
;MDGEGEDGSKVIHVKFVTKLYPPFKAPVSSVVIPSNVTRLGLSSIVNSLLTLEKPEAFDFLIDGELIRMSLEQFLLAKGISAERTLEIEYIRAVAPRKEEKPSLHDDWVSAVDGSSPRFILTGCYDGLGRIWSSPGSCTHILEGHTGAISSVAFVNSQGGESVTVATASKDRTLRLFKVDTAESGDSTTRVRAYKILRGHKASVQSVVAEKHGNMVCSSSWDCTINLWNTDESESELSVSGKKRKGNNQAEEAQLEGEAVTTFIGHTQCVSSVVWPEEDVIYSCSWDHSVRRWDVPTGKDTLNLYCGKALNTVDVGGEGSALVAGGGSDPVLRVWDPRKPGTSAPVFQFSSHSSWISACKWHESSWFHLLSASYDGKIMLWDLRTAWPLSVIDTHKDKVLCADWWKGDSVVSGGADSNLRISSGISIS
;
A
#
# COMPACT_ATOMS: atom_id res chain seq x y z
N MET A 1 -0.45 -63.94 17.72
CA MET A 1 0.78 -63.50 16.98
C MET A 1 0.45 -62.13 16.45
N ASP A 2 0.80 -61.21 17.28
CA ASP A 2 0.49 -59.79 17.05
C ASP A 2 1.57 -59.19 16.16
N GLY A 3 1.20 -58.74 14.98
CA GLY A 3 2.06 -58.02 14.10
C GLY A 3 2.05 -56.52 14.46
N GLU A 4 2.99 -56.09 15.27
CA GLU A 4 3.31 -54.70 15.45
C GLU A 4 3.81 -54.15 14.11
N GLY A 5 2.99 -53.30 13.47
CA GLY A 5 3.39 -52.52 12.33
C GLY A 5 4.40 -51.45 12.76
N GLU A 6 5.67 -51.64 12.50
CA GLU A 6 6.66 -50.58 12.58
C GLU A 6 6.24 -49.46 11.63
N ASP A 7 5.76 -48.36 12.17
CA ASP A 7 5.58 -47.08 11.50
C ASP A 7 6.99 -46.51 11.26
N GLY A 8 7.64 -46.99 10.20
CA GLY A 8 8.95 -46.56 9.79
C GLY A 8 8.89 -45.16 9.14
N SER A 9 8.59 -44.13 9.93
CA SER A 9 8.66 -42.76 9.46
C SER A 9 10.06 -42.49 8.93
N LYS A 10 10.18 -42.27 7.60
CA LYS A 10 11.44 -41.87 6.96
C LYS A 10 11.95 -40.61 7.63
N VAL A 11 13.23 -40.56 7.95
CA VAL A 11 13.88 -39.39 8.53
C VAL A 11 14.64 -38.62 7.48
N ILE A 12 14.70 -37.31 7.60
CA ILE A 12 15.34 -36.40 6.68
C ILE A 12 16.32 -35.50 7.45
N HIS A 13 17.48 -35.28 6.88
CA HIS A 13 18.44 -34.30 7.39
C HIS A 13 18.09 -32.92 6.90
N VAL A 14 17.88 -31.97 7.81
CA VAL A 14 17.44 -30.62 7.52
C VAL A 14 18.38 -29.61 8.17
N LYS A 15 18.69 -28.54 7.48
CA LYS A 15 19.37 -27.37 7.99
C LYS A 15 18.43 -26.18 7.91
N PHE A 16 18.11 -25.60 9.06
CA PHE A 16 17.28 -24.40 9.14
C PHE A 16 18.14 -23.15 8.86
N VAL A 17 17.67 -22.32 7.91
CA VAL A 17 18.30 -21.04 7.56
C VAL A 17 17.26 -19.93 7.67
N THR A 18 17.71 -18.72 7.96
CA THR A 18 16.83 -17.56 8.05
C THR A 18 17.59 -16.26 7.81
N LYS A 19 16.87 -15.25 7.36
CA LYS A 19 17.33 -13.86 7.26
C LYS A 19 16.93 -13.04 8.49
N LEU A 20 16.21 -13.64 9.45
CA LEU A 20 15.80 -12.98 10.68
C LEU A 20 17.02 -12.67 11.56
N TYR A 21 16.90 -11.59 12.34
CA TYR A 21 17.91 -11.18 13.33
C TYR A 21 17.72 -11.92 14.67
N PRO A 22 18.74 -11.99 15.53
CA PRO A 22 18.58 -12.48 16.89
C PRO A 22 17.44 -11.74 17.64
N PRO A 23 16.61 -12.42 18.46
CA PRO A 23 16.77 -13.79 18.95
C PRO A 23 16.22 -14.90 18.02
N PHE A 24 15.73 -14.55 16.84
CA PHE A 24 15.05 -15.50 15.94
C PHE A 24 16.01 -16.27 15.01
N LYS A 25 17.29 -16.27 15.26
CA LYS A 25 18.27 -16.96 14.43
C LYS A 25 18.72 -18.27 15.09
N ALA A 26 18.24 -19.41 14.56
CA ALA A 26 18.65 -20.73 15.03
C ALA A 26 20.12 -21.04 14.72
N PRO A 27 20.77 -21.89 15.52
CA PRO A 27 22.11 -22.41 15.20
C PRO A 27 22.12 -23.12 13.86
N VAL A 28 23.17 -22.90 13.07
CA VAL A 28 23.36 -23.52 11.75
C VAL A 28 23.86 -24.97 11.93
N SER A 29 23.03 -25.84 12.47
CA SER A 29 23.32 -27.27 12.65
C SER A 29 22.33 -28.11 11.84
N SER A 30 22.78 -29.26 11.34
CA SER A 30 21.87 -30.23 10.71
C SER A 30 21.06 -30.93 11.80
N VAL A 31 19.76 -31.00 11.60
CA VAL A 31 18.80 -31.67 12.50
C VAL A 31 18.12 -32.79 11.74
N VAL A 32 17.92 -33.91 12.40
CA VAL A 32 17.17 -35.06 11.84
C VAL A 32 15.72 -34.93 12.23
N ILE A 33 14.82 -34.94 11.25
CA ILE A 33 13.37 -34.76 11.48
C ILE A 33 12.58 -35.85 10.73
N PRO A 34 11.38 -36.22 11.19
CA PRO A 34 10.49 -37.11 10.46
C PRO A 34 10.04 -36.50 9.13
N SER A 35 9.90 -37.30 8.07
CA SER A 35 9.47 -36.82 6.75
C SER A 35 8.01 -36.36 6.71
N ASN A 36 7.16 -36.89 7.58
CA ASN A 36 5.73 -36.57 7.66
C ASN A 36 5.42 -35.30 8.46
N VAL A 37 6.47 -34.58 8.89
CA VAL A 37 6.33 -33.35 9.68
C VAL A 37 5.57 -32.28 8.89
N THR A 38 4.63 -31.62 9.56
CA THR A 38 3.86 -30.50 9.02
C THR A 38 4.46 -29.16 9.46
N ARG A 39 3.93 -28.04 8.93
CA ARG A 39 4.29 -26.67 9.32
C ARG A 39 4.31 -26.50 10.87
N LEU A 40 3.31 -27.02 11.56
CA LEU A 40 3.24 -26.91 13.03
C LEU A 40 4.39 -27.65 13.71
N GLY A 41 4.72 -28.87 13.23
CA GLY A 41 5.84 -29.63 13.73
C GLY A 41 7.18 -28.95 13.46
N LEU A 42 7.39 -28.40 12.27
CA LEU A 42 8.58 -27.63 11.92
C LEU A 42 8.70 -26.38 12.80
N SER A 43 7.59 -25.65 13.05
CA SER A 43 7.57 -24.49 13.93
C SER A 43 7.92 -24.87 15.38
N SER A 44 7.43 -26.01 15.87
CA SER A 44 7.79 -26.53 17.20
C SER A 44 9.29 -26.83 17.30
N ILE A 45 9.88 -27.45 16.29
CA ILE A 45 11.32 -27.77 16.23
C ILE A 45 12.14 -26.49 16.25
N VAL A 46 11.80 -25.49 15.42
CA VAL A 46 12.52 -24.21 15.38
C VAL A 46 12.41 -23.47 16.73
N ASN A 47 11.22 -23.43 17.35
CA ASN A 47 11.06 -22.85 18.68
C ASN A 47 11.96 -23.53 19.73
N SER A 48 12.09 -24.86 19.68
CA SER A 48 12.97 -25.60 20.57
C SER A 48 14.44 -25.26 20.35
N LEU A 49 14.84 -25.01 19.09
CA LEU A 49 16.22 -24.58 18.76
C LEU A 49 16.51 -23.15 19.18
N LEU A 50 15.50 -22.27 19.15
CA LEU A 50 15.62 -20.86 19.50
C LEU A 50 15.56 -20.59 21.01
N THR A 51 15.05 -21.54 21.81
CA THR A 51 14.86 -21.41 23.27
C THR A 51 14.16 -20.11 23.68
N LEU A 52 13.13 -19.73 22.93
CA LEU A 52 12.34 -18.51 23.19
C LEU A 52 11.46 -18.67 24.44
N GLU A 53 11.32 -17.60 25.23
CA GLU A 53 10.39 -17.57 26.39
C GLU A 53 8.94 -17.80 25.99
N LYS A 54 8.55 -17.33 24.80
CA LYS A 54 7.22 -17.58 24.21
C LYS A 54 7.39 -18.20 22.84
N PRO A 55 6.68 -19.30 22.54
CA PRO A 55 6.70 -19.91 21.22
C PRO A 55 6.12 -18.95 20.18
N GLU A 56 6.84 -18.80 19.05
CA GLU A 56 6.42 -18.02 17.90
C GLU A 56 5.99 -18.95 16.76
N ALA A 57 5.09 -18.46 15.92
CA ALA A 57 4.68 -19.21 14.74
C ALA A 57 5.65 -18.89 13.57
N PHE A 58 6.13 -19.95 12.91
CA PHE A 58 6.99 -19.84 11.74
C PHE A 58 6.35 -20.46 10.49
N ASP A 59 6.62 -19.89 9.34
CA ASP A 59 6.40 -20.46 8.03
C ASP A 59 7.72 -20.90 7.43
N PHE A 60 7.68 -21.89 6.53
CA PHE A 60 8.85 -22.59 6.02
C PHE A 60 8.86 -22.61 4.51
N LEU A 61 10.05 -22.40 3.93
CA LEU A 61 10.25 -22.38 2.49
C LEU A 61 11.37 -23.35 2.11
N ILE A 62 11.21 -23.99 0.95
CA ILE A 62 12.28 -24.69 0.24
C ILE A 62 12.33 -24.11 -1.18
N ASP A 63 13.50 -23.65 -1.58
CA ASP A 63 13.73 -23.02 -2.89
C ASP A 63 12.76 -21.84 -3.17
N GLY A 64 12.41 -21.08 -2.11
CA GLY A 64 11.49 -19.93 -2.21
C GLY A 64 10.00 -20.28 -2.22
N GLU A 65 9.63 -21.56 -2.08
CA GLU A 65 8.22 -21.97 -2.03
C GLU A 65 7.78 -22.38 -0.62
N LEU A 66 6.61 -21.90 -0.20
CA LEU A 66 6.03 -22.20 1.12
C LEU A 66 5.58 -23.64 1.25
N ILE A 67 5.97 -24.29 2.35
CA ILE A 67 5.53 -25.64 2.71
C ILE A 67 4.15 -25.56 3.37
N ARG A 68 3.09 -25.91 2.65
CA ARG A 68 1.70 -25.88 3.13
C ARG A 68 1.10 -27.25 3.40
N MET A 69 1.83 -28.31 3.07
CA MET A 69 1.49 -29.71 3.28
C MET A 69 2.56 -30.37 4.17
N SER A 70 2.53 -31.71 4.38
CA SER A 70 3.65 -32.37 5.04
C SER A 70 4.92 -32.28 4.19
N LEU A 71 6.08 -32.31 4.84
CA LEU A 71 7.36 -32.19 4.17
C LEU A 71 7.53 -33.29 3.10
N GLU A 72 7.12 -34.52 3.39
CA GLU A 72 7.16 -35.64 2.47
C GLU A 72 6.33 -35.39 1.20
N GLN A 73 5.08 -34.93 1.38
CA GLN A 73 4.20 -34.60 0.26
C GLN A 73 4.78 -33.47 -0.60
N PHE A 74 5.39 -32.48 0.03
CA PHE A 74 6.02 -31.35 -0.67
C PHE A 74 7.21 -31.83 -1.49
N LEU A 75 8.11 -32.64 -0.91
CA LEU A 75 9.28 -33.19 -1.60
C LEU A 75 8.88 -34.08 -2.76
N LEU A 76 7.86 -34.91 -2.58
CA LEU A 76 7.33 -35.78 -3.64
C LEU A 76 6.75 -34.96 -4.79
N ALA A 77 5.94 -33.94 -4.47
CA ALA A 77 5.31 -33.07 -5.46
C ALA A 77 6.34 -32.28 -6.30
N LYS A 78 7.49 -31.95 -5.71
CA LYS A 78 8.57 -31.20 -6.37
C LYS A 78 9.68 -32.06 -6.95
N GLY A 79 9.64 -33.37 -6.73
CA GLY A 79 10.70 -34.30 -7.19
C GLY A 79 12.04 -34.04 -6.48
N ILE A 80 12.03 -33.51 -5.25
CA ILE A 80 13.24 -33.23 -4.47
C ILE A 80 13.65 -34.49 -3.73
N SER A 81 14.92 -34.91 -3.90
CA SER A 81 15.44 -36.08 -3.18
C SER A 81 15.65 -35.81 -1.68
N ALA A 82 15.12 -36.68 -0.84
CA ALA A 82 15.29 -36.65 0.61
C ALA A 82 16.66 -37.19 1.11
N GLU A 83 17.52 -37.67 0.20
CA GLU A 83 18.83 -38.24 0.57
C GLU A 83 19.91 -37.19 0.84
N ARG A 84 19.64 -35.94 0.47
CA ARG A 84 20.54 -34.80 0.72
C ARG A 84 20.05 -34.01 1.93
N THR A 85 20.98 -33.33 2.61
CA THR A 85 20.59 -32.35 3.64
C THR A 85 19.81 -31.23 2.96
N LEU A 86 18.56 -31.05 3.38
CA LEU A 86 17.67 -30.01 2.86
C LEU A 86 17.90 -28.68 3.60
N GLU A 87 18.03 -27.61 2.89
CA GLU A 87 17.97 -26.28 3.46
C GLU A 87 16.51 -25.82 3.50
N ILE A 88 15.98 -25.59 4.70
CA ILE A 88 14.65 -25.03 4.92
C ILE A 88 14.81 -23.62 5.46
N GLU A 89 14.43 -22.62 4.66
CA GLU A 89 14.35 -21.24 5.13
C GLU A 89 13.10 -21.08 5.98
N TYR A 90 13.19 -20.40 7.12
CA TYR A 90 12.05 -20.06 7.94
C TYR A 90 11.92 -18.56 8.12
N ILE A 91 10.67 -18.12 8.15
CA ILE A 91 10.23 -16.74 8.35
C ILE A 91 9.19 -16.71 9.46
N ARG A 92 8.98 -15.57 10.12
CA ARG A 92 7.87 -15.46 11.07
C ARG A 92 6.55 -15.59 10.32
N ALA A 93 5.66 -16.43 10.84
CA ALA A 93 4.31 -16.52 10.30
C ALA A 93 3.55 -15.23 10.58
N VAL A 94 2.78 -14.78 9.59
CA VAL A 94 1.85 -13.67 9.80
C VAL A 94 0.77 -14.15 10.79
N ALA A 95 0.64 -13.45 11.91
CA ALA A 95 -0.35 -13.78 12.94
C ALA A 95 -1.77 -13.73 12.34
N PRO A 96 -2.71 -14.53 12.88
CA PRO A 96 -4.12 -14.41 12.49
C PRO A 96 -4.57 -12.96 12.71
N ARG A 97 -5.11 -12.35 11.66
CA ARG A 97 -5.61 -10.98 11.73
C ARG A 97 -6.81 -10.87 12.66
N LYS A 98 -6.91 -9.74 13.31
CA LYS A 98 -8.11 -9.32 14.03
C LYS A 98 -8.83 -8.29 13.17
N GLU A 99 -10.07 -8.58 12.78
CA GLU A 99 -10.92 -7.61 12.10
C GLU A 99 -11.60 -6.69 13.12
N GLU A 100 -11.51 -5.40 12.86
CA GLU A 100 -12.22 -4.40 13.63
C GLU A 100 -13.59 -4.10 13.00
N LYS A 101 -14.50 -3.47 13.75
CA LYS A 101 -15.82 -3.12 13.21
C LYS A 101 -15.67 -2.19 12.02
N PRO A 102 -16.37 -2.47 10.90
CA PRO A 102 -16.28 -1.61 9.72
C PRO A 102 -16.85 -0.22 9.99
N SER A 103 -16.21 0.80 9.40
CA SER A 103 -16.71 2.17 9.42
C SER A 103 -17.46 2.45 8.13
N LEU A 104 -18.75 2.80 8.25
CA LEU A 104 -19.64 2.99 7.10
C LEU A 104 -19.47 4.39 6.50
N HIS A 105 -19.50 4.44 5.17
CA HIS A 105 -19.61 5.65 4.36
C HIS A 105 -20.93 5.64 3.58
N ASP A 106 -21.31 6.80 3.05
CA ASP A 106 -22.55 6.94 2.29
C ASP A 106 -22.44 6.40 0.87
N ASP A 107 -21.19 6.27 0.35
CA ASP A 107 -20.88 5.77 -0.99
C ASP A 107 -19.52 5.04 -0.98
N TRP A 108 -19.02 4.62 -2.12
CA TRP A 108 -17.78 3.90 -2.31
C TRP A 108 -16.58 4.63 -1.69
N VAL A 109 -15.77 3.92 -0.93
CA VAL A 109 -14.50 4.41 -0.40
C VAL A 109 -13.43 4.23 -1.46
N SER A 110 -13.08 5.32 -2.14
CA SER A 110 -12.19 5.33 -3.30
C SER A 110 -10.72 5.47 -2.97
N ALA A 111 -10.42 6.08 -1.82
CA ALA A 111 -9.05 6.36 -1.42
C ALA A 111 -8.89 6.21 0.10
N VAL A 112 -7.72 5.78 0.50
CA VAL A 112 -7.29 5.71 1.90
C VAL A 112 -5.82 6.08 1.99
N ASP A 113 -5.46 6.76 3.07
CA ASP A 113 -4.07 7.03 3.46
C ASP A 113 -3.90 6.71 4.95
N GLY A 114 -3.03 5.76 5.24
CA GLY A 114 -2.69 5.29 6.58
C GLY A 114 -1.32 5.77 7.08
N SER A 115 -0.64 6.65 6.35
CA SER A 115 0.71 7.11 6.67
C SER A 115 0.81 7.84 8.01
N SER A 116 -0.30 8.39 8.53
CA SER A 116 -0.31 8.97 9.86
C SER A 116 -0.48 7.89 10.94
N PRO A 117 0.38 7.87 11.98
CA PRO A 117 0.24 6.91 13.08
C PRO A 117 -1.00 7.18 13.97
N ARG A 118 -1.57 8.39 13.90
CA ARG A 118 -2.70 8.82 14.73
C ARG A 118 -4.04 8.75 14.02
N PHE A 119 -4.06 8.97 12.71
CA PHE A 119 -5.27 9.15 11.93
C PHE A 119 -5.28 8.29 10.67
N ILE A 120 -6.46 7.97 10.20
CA ILE A 120 -6.71 7.40 8.87
C ILE A 120 -7.48 8.46 8.08
N LEU A 121 -7.06 8.69 6.85
CA LEU A 121 -7.73 9.59 5.93
C LEU A 121 -8.45 8.78 4.85
N THR A 122 -9.70 9.10 4.59
CA THR A 122 -10.49 8.45 3.53
C THR A 122 -11.08 9.46 2.57
N GLY A 123 -11.16 9.08 1.30
CA GLY A 123 -11.89 9.77 0.26
C GLY A 123 -13.05 8.91 -0.25
N CYS A 124 -14.18 9.54 -0.51
CA CYS A 124 -15.42 8.86 -0.88
C CYS A 124 -16.01 9.41 -2.18
N TYR A 125 -16.83 8.60 -2.86
CA TYR A 125 -17.54 9.00 -4.08
C TYR A 125 -18.64 10.04 -3.81
N ASP A 126 -19.07 10.19 -2.55
CA ASP A 126 -19.97 11.27 -2.12
C ASP A 126 -19.35 12.67 -2.18
N GLY A 127 -18.05 12.77 -2.52
CA GLY A 127 -17.30 14.03 -2.59
C GLY A 127 -16.76 14.52 -1.25
N LEU A 128 -16.89 13.73 -0.18
CA LEU A 128 -16.41 14.06 1.16
C LEU A 128 -15.14 13.29 1.50
N GLY A 129 -14.17 14.00 2.08
CA GLY A 129 -13.07 13.39 2.81
C GLY A 129 -13.43 13.20 4.29
N ARG A 130 -12.89 12.17 4.94
CA ARG A 130 -13.11 11.91 6.35
C ARG A 130 -11.82 11.54 7.05
N ILE A 131 -11.65 12.05 8.28
CA ILE A 131 -10.51 11.71 9.15
C ILE A 131 -11.04 10.90 10.32
N TRP A 132 -10.36 9.79 10.59
CA TRP A 132 -10.71 8.83 11.62
C TRP A 132 -9.58 8.72 12.63
N SER A 133 -9.87 8.80 13.92
CA SER A 133 -8.89 8.60 15.00
C SER A 133 -8.82 7.13 15.45
N SER A 134 -9.90 6.39 15.26
CA SER A 134 -10.03 4.98 15.58
C SER A 134 -11.17 4.37 14.75
N PRO A 135 -11.30 3.04 14.67
CA PRO A 135 -12.41 2.40 13.98
C PRO A 135 -13.77 2.91 14.44
N GLY A 136 -14.56 3.40 13.49
CA GLY A 136 -15.88 3.94 13.74
C GLY A 136 -15.95 5.34 14.33
N SER A 137 -14.82 6.00 14.65
CA SER A 137 -14.76 7.35 15.18
C SER A 137 -14.28 8.34 14.12
N CYS A 138 -15.22 8.90 13.34
CA CYS A 138 -14.96 10.00 12.40
C CYS A 138 -14.88 11.32 13.20
N THR A 139 -13.72 11.96 13.14
CA THR A 139 -13.47 13.24 13.85
C THR A 139 -13.73 14.44 12.98
N HIS A 140 -13.37 14.37 11.68
CA HIS A 140 -13.52 15.50 10.77
C HIS A 140 -14.08 15.06 9.42
N ILE A 141 -14.90 15.94 8.83
CA ILE A 141 -15.43 15.82 7.47
C ILE A 141 -14.87 16.98 6.63
N LEU A 142 -14.22 16.66 5.53
CA LEU A 142 -13.62 17.61 4.60
C LEU A 142 -14.61 17.87 3.46
N GLU A 143 -15.08 19.12 3.37
CA GLU A 143 -16.15 19.50 2.43
C GLU A 143 -15.63 20.39 1.31
N GLY A 144 -16.30 20.30 0.16
CA GLY A 144 -16.15 21.30 -0.90
C GLY A 144 -16.05 20.75 -2.30
N HIS A 145 -15.60 19.49 -2.50
CA HIS A 145 -15.58 18.90 -3.83
C HIS A 145 -17.01 18.72 -4.37
N THR A 146 -17.16 18.93 -5.68
CA THR A 146 -18.44 18.73 -6.41
C THR A 146 -18.47 17.40 -7.15
N GLY A 147 -17.38 16.66 -7.16
CA GLY A 147 -17.26 15.34 -7.74
C GLY A 147 -16.62 14.36 -6.76
N ALA A 148 -16.66 13.09 -7.11
CA ALA A 148 -16.07 12.03 -6.29
C ALA A 148 -14.60 12.30 -6.00
N ILE A 149 -14.17 12.05 -4.76
CA ILE A 149 -12.74 12.05 -4.42
C ILE A 149 -12.12 10.79 -5.00
N SER A 150 -10.99 10.93 -5.66
CA SER A 150 -10.24 9.84 -6.29
C SER A 150 -8.99 9.44 -5.52
N SER A 151 -8.38 10.40 -4.80
CA SER A 151 -7.17 10.16 -4.00
C SER A 151 -7.08 11.16 -2.87
N VAL A 152 -6.41 10.75 -1.80
CA VAL A 152 -6.15 11.57 -0.60
C VAL A 152 -4.71 11.36 -0.15
N ALA A 153 -4.13 12.38 0.49
CA ALA A 153 -2.79 12.29 1.06
C ALA A 153 -2.64 13.19 2.28
N PHE A 154 -1.96 12.70 3.32
CA PHE A 154 -1.43 13.56 4.37
C PHE A 154 -0.24 14.34 3.82
N VAL A 155 -0.27 15.67 3.93
CA VAL A 155 0.81 16.56 3.50
C VAL A 155 1.82 16.76 4.62
N ASN A 156 1.32 17.01 5.84
CA ASN A 156 2.14 17.12 7.04
C ASN A 156 1.39 16.44 8.20
N SER A 157 1.95 15.37 8.72
CA SER A 157 1.36 14.59 9.82
C SER A 157 2.26 14.52 11.06
N GLN A 158 3.45 15.17 11.02
CA GLN A 158 4.43 15.06 12.09
C GLN A 158 4.16 16.06 13.23
N GLY A 159 3.57 15.57 14.32
CA GLY A 159 3.73 16.11 15.68
C GLY A 159 3.19 17.51 15.99
N GLY A 160 2.50 18.17 15.07
CA GLY A 160 1.92 19.50 15.26
C GLY A 160 0.51 19.49 15.87
N GLU A 161 0.03 20.65 16.30
CA GLU A 161 -1.36 20.89 16.72
C GLU A 161 -2.33 20.83 15.54
N SER A 162 -1.83 20.87 14.31
CA SER A 162 -2.63 20.78 13.09
C SER A 162 -2.02 19.82 12.07
N VAL A 163 -2.88 19.20 11.28
CA VAL A 163 -2.53 18.29 10.17
C VAL A 163 -2.99 18.91 8.86
N THR A 164 -2.13 18.91 7.85
CA THR A 164 -2.50 19.36 6.50
C THR A 164 -2.80 18.13 5.62
N VAL A 165 -3.87 18.22 4.86
CA VAL A 165 -4.39 17.15 4.02
C VAL A 165 -4.64 17.65 2.61
N ALA A 166 -4.30 16.86 1.61
CA ALA A 166 -4.63 17.08 0.21
C ALA A 166 -5.67 16.07 -0.27
N THR A 167 -6.64 16.51 -1.05
CA THR A 167 -7.61 15.66 -1.71
C THR A 167 -7.65 15.96 -3.20
N ALA A 168 -7.77 14.92 -4.02
CA ALA A 168 -7.92 15.00 -5.47
C ALA A 168 -9.31 14.52 -5.88
N SER A 169 -9.91 15.14 -6.90
CA SER A 169 -11.29 14.82 -7.28
C SER A 169 -11.50 14.75 -8.79
N LYS A 170 -12.58 14.06 -9.14
CA LYS A 170 -13.13 14.03 -10.50
C LYS A 170 -13.64 15.39 -10.96
N ASP A 171 -13.80 16.37 -10.06
CA ASP A 171 -14.13 17.76 -10.40
C ASP A 171 -12.95 18.55 -10.99
N ARG A 172 -11.81 17.90 -11.24
CA ARG A 172 -10.57 18.43 -11.84
C ARG A 172 -9.78 19.36 -10.93
N THR A 173 -10.10 19.39 -9.64
CA THR A 173 -9.40 20.20 -8.64
C THR A 173 -8.74 19.34 -7.57
N LEU A 174 -7.70 19.91 -6.96
CA LEU A 174 -7.22 19.46 -5.67
C LEU A 174 -7.61 20.48 -4.62
N ARG A 175 -7.76 20.04 -3.39
CA ARG A 175 -8.07 20.89 -2.25
C ARG A 175 -7.13 20.59 -1.09
N LEU A 176 -6.66 21.63 -0.44
CA LEU A 176 -5.83 21.56 0.75
C LEU A 176 -6.65 21.97 1.97
N PHE A 177 -6.59 21.16 3.01
CA PHE A 177 -7.31 21.35 4.27
C PHE A 177 -6.31 21.40 5.41
N LYS A 178 -6.57 22.29 6.36
CA LYS A 178 -5.85 22.36 7.62
C LYS A 178 -6.79 21.94 8.73
N VAL A 179 -6.40 20.94 9.48
CA VAL A 179 -7.24 20.28 10.49
C VAL A 179 -6.55 20.37 11.83
N ASP A 180 -7.21 20.99 12.80
CA ASP A 180 -6.70 21.07 14.15
C ASP A 180 -6.91 19.73 14.85
N THR A 181 -5.84 19.21 15.43
CA THR A 181 -5.84 17.90 16.11
C THR A 181 -6.12 17.98 17.60
N ALA A 182 -6.37 19.19 18.14
CA ALA A 182 -6.83 19.35 19.50
C ALA A 182 -8.12 18.55 19.71
N GLU A 183 -8.21 17.82 20.81
CA GLU A 183 -9.33 16.93 21.14
C GLU A 183 -10.67 17.66 20.94
N SER A 184 -11.29 17.43 19.80
CA SER A 184 -12.68 17.80 19.59
C SER A 184 -13.52 16.83 20.43
N GLY A 185 -14.36 17.37 21.29
CA GLY A 185 -15.35 16.56 22.00
C GLY A 185 -16.20 15.76 21.01
N ASP A 186 -17.11 14.94 21.49
CA ASP A 186 -17.96 13.96 20.77
C ASP A 186 -18.64 14.39 19.45
N SER A 187 -18.36 15.58 18.92
CA SER A 187 -18.96 16.11 17.69
C SER A 187 -18.00 16.11 16.51
N THR A 188 -18.42 15.51 15.39
CA THR A 188 -17.70 15.55 14.12
C THR A 188 -17.61 16.98 13.59
N THR A 189 -16.41 17.49 13.36
CA THR A 189 -16.16 18.84 12.83
C THR A 189 -16.14 18.85 11.31
N ARG A 190 -16.80 19.83 10.68
CA ARG A 190 -16.74 20.04 9.24
C ARG A 190 -15.69 21.09 8.90
N VAL A 191 -14.77 20.74 8.00
CA VAL A 191 -13.63 21.57 7.61
C VAL A 191 -13.74 21.94 6.14
N ARG A 192 -13.53 23.21 5.82
CA ARG A 192 -13.45 23.71 4.44
C ARG A 192 -12.00 23.84 4.00
N ALA A 193 -11.77 23.69 2.69
CA ALA A 193 -10.44 23.87 2.12
C ALA A 193 -9.98 25.34 2.27
N TYR A 194 -8.73 25.52 2.71
CA TYR A 194 -8.11 26.83 2.72
C TYR A 194 -7.56 27.22 1.34
N LYS A 195 -7.16 26.22 0.51
CA LYS A 195 -6.60 26.43 -0.82
C LYS A 195 -7.19 25.45 -1.84
N ILE A 196 -7.49 25.96 -3.04
CA ILE A 196 -7.97 25.17 -4.17
C ILE A 196 -6.91 25.25 -5.28
N LEU A 197 -6.46 24.11 -5.77
CA LEU A 197 -5.45 24.01 -6.82
C LEU A 197 -6.16 23.68 -8.14
N ARG A 198 -6.02 24.59 -9.11
CA ARG A 198 -6.66 24.50 -10.44
C ARG A 198 -5.63 24.49 -11.54
N GLY A 199 -5.80 23.65 -12.55
CA GLY A 199 -4.90 23.55 -13.70
C GLY A 199 -5.10 22.29 -14.53
N HIS A 200 -5.52 21.19 -13.90
CA HIS A 200 -5.87 19.98 -14.65
C HIS A 200 -7.11 20.19 -15.53
N LYS A 201 -7.03 19.65 -16.75
CA LYS A 201 -8.10 19.74 -17.76
C LYS A 201 -9.12 18.62 -17.67
N ALA A 202 -8.79 17.55 -16.96
CA ALA A 202 -9.65 16.37 -16.74
C ALA A 202 -9.58 15.92 -15.26
N SER A 203 -10.30 14.85 -14.92
CA SER A 203 -10.32 14.26 -13.57
C SER A 203 -8.93 14.04 -13.03
N VAL A 204 -8.67 14.47 -11.78
CA VAL A 204 -7.46 14.13 -11.06
C VAL A 204 -7.59 12.71 -10.51
N GLN A 205 -6.57 11.88 -10.66
CA GLN A 205 -6.63 10.47 -10.28
C GLN A 205 -5.87 10.16 -8.99
N SER A 206 -4.70 10.77 -8.82
CA SER A 206 -3.86 10.53 -7.66
C SER A 206 -3.25 11.84 -7.16
N VAL A 207 -3.02 11.91 -5.85
CA VAL A 207 -2.27 12.97 -5.19
C VAL A 207 -1.29 12.35 -4.20
N VAL A 208 -0.11 12.89 -4.12
CA VAL A 208 0.92 12.51 -3.15
C VAL A 208 1.64 13.76 -2.67
N ALA A 209 2.03 13.78 -1.41
CA ALA A 209 2.82 14.85 -0.82
C ALA A 209 4.32 14.52 -0.88
N GLU A 210 5.13 15.55 -1.01
CA GLU A 210 6.56 15.51 -0.74
C GLU A 210 6.80 15.23 0.75
N LYS A 211 7.91 14.61 1.08
CA LYS A 211 8.28 14.22 2.45
C LYS A 211 8.28 15.39 3.45
N HIS A 212 8.62 16.59 3.02
CA HIS A 212 8.64 17.81 3.86
C HIS A 212 7.30 18.55 3.87
N GLY A 213 6.36 18.17 3.00
CA GLY A 213 5.03 18.77 2.94
C GLY A 213 4.96 20.14 2.29
N ASN A 214 6.04 20.61 1.65
CA ASN A 214 6.07 21.92 0.97
C ASN A 214 5.37 21.87 -0.39
N MET A 215 5.33 20.68 -1.00
CA MET A 215 4.74 20.47 -2.30
C MET A 215 3.85 19.23 -2.34
N VAL A 216 2.90 19.24 -3.28
CA VAL A 216 2.12 18.07 -3.64
C VAL A 216 2.22 17.82 -5.14
N CYS A 217 2.18 16.55 -5.52
CA CYS A 217 2.17 16.09 -6.89
C CYS A 217 0.82 15.45 -7.20
N SER A 218 0.29 15.68 -8.38
CA SER A 218 -0.97 15.06 -8.83
C SER A 218 -0.90 14.54 -10.24
N SER A 219 -1.68 13.49 -10.52
CA SER A 219 -1.83 12.91 -11.85
C SER A 219 -3.28 12.95 -12.31
N SER A 220 -3.48 12.98 -13.64
CA SER A 220 -4.79 13.21 -14.22
C SER A 220 -5.06 12.40 -15.50
N TRP A 221 -6.35 12.34 -15.82
CA TRP A 221 -6.85 11.87 -17.11
C TRP A 221 -6.42 12.76 -18.30
N ASP A 222 -5.94 13.98 -18.05
CA ASP A 222 -5.38 14.84 -19.08
C ASP A 222 -3.97 14.44 -19.53
N CYS A 223 -3.48 13.28 -19.07
CA CYS A 223 -2.18 12.70 -19.39
C CYS A 223 -1.00 13.48 -18.80
N THR A 224 -1.23 14.39 -17.86
CA THR A 224 -0.21 15.22 -17.23
C THR A 224 -0.06 14.91 -15.75
N ILE A 225 1.11 15.28 -15.22
CA ILE A 225 1.42 15.30 -13.80
C ILE A 225 1.76 16.75 -13.44
N ASN A 226 1.16 17.27 -12.38
CA ASN A 226 1.38 18.65 -11.95
C ASN A 226 1.99 18.68 -10.54
N LEU A 227 2.91 19.64 -10.33
CA LEU A 227 3.43 19.99 -9.01
C LEU A 227 2.77 21.29 -8.52
N TRP A 228 2.51 21.34 -7.22
CA TRP A 228 1.81 22.44 -6.58
C TRP A 228 2.49 22.81 -5.27
N ASN A 229 2.53 24.12 -4.97
CA ASN A 229 2.99 24.61 -3.68
C ASN A 229 1.85 24.56 -2.65
N THR A 230 2.16 24.08 -1.45
CA THR A 230 1.20 24.01 -0.32
C THR A 230 1.16 25.27 0.54
N ASP A 231 2.15 26.17 0.40
CA ASP A 231 2.26 27.37 1.21
C ASP A 231 1.04 28.30 1.13
N GLU A 232 0.69 28.86 2.28
CA GLU A 232 -0.38 29.86 2.40
C GLU A 232 0.07 31.26 1.91
N SER A 233 1.40 31.50 1.83
CA SER A 233 1.99 32.83 1.58
C SER A 233 2.04 33.25 0.10
N GLU A 234 1.94 32.31 -0.82
CA GLU A 234 1.89 32.60 -2.27
C GLU A 234 0.45 32.73 -2.77
N SER A 235 -0.28 33.67 -2.23
CA SER A 235 -1.56 34.08 -2.81
C SER A 235 -1.35 35.29 -3.71
N GLU A 236 -1.15 35.08 -5.00
CA GLU A 236 -1.61 36.10 -5.94
C GLU A 236 -3.13 36.17 -5.80
N LEU A 237 -3.58 37.24 -5.15
CA LEU A 237 -4.97 37.64 -5.06
C LEU A 237 -5.53 37.84 -6.47
N SER A 238 -5.91 36.79 -7.16
CA SER A 238 -6.81 36.93 -8.31
C SER A 238 -8.22 37.19 -7.78
N VAL A 239 -8.42 38.43 -7.33
CA VAL A 239 -9.74 38.98 -7.05
C VAL A 239 -10.49 39.10 -8.38
N SER A 240 -11.04 38.02 -8.90
CA SER A 240 -12.12 38.09 -9.87
C SER A 240 -13.47 38.16 -9.15
N GLY A 241 -13.62 39.18 -8.35
CA GLY A 241 -14.84 39.47 -7.62
C GLY A 241 -15.63 40.58 -8.28
N LYS A 242 -16.58 40.26 -9.18
CA LYS A 242 -17.74 41.14 -9.37
C LYS A 242 -18.47 41.27 -8.04
N LYS A 243 -18.31 42.44 -7.37
CA LYS A 243 -19.06 42.85 -6.20
C LYS A 243 -20.57 42.70 -6.48
N ARG A 244 -21.19 41.65 -6.00
CA ARG A 244 -22.63 41.66 -5.67
C ARG A 244 -22.77 42.06 -4.20
N LYS A 245 -23.36 43.22 -3.98
CA LYS A 245 -23.82 43.66 -2.66
C LYS A 245 -24.93 42.71 -2.18
N GLY A 246 -24.78 42.12 -1.03
CA GLY A 246 -25.89 41.44 -0.36
C GLY A 246 -25.41 40.47 0.72
N ASN A 247 -25.62 40.88 1.96
CA ASN A 247 -25.67 40.12 3.24
C ASN A 247 -24.38 39.55 3.84
N ASN A 248 -24.15 40.02 5.05
CA ASN A 248 -23.13 39.69 6.04
C ASN A 248 -23.10 38.18 6.35
N GLN A 249 -22.17 37.49 5.79
CA GLN A 249 -21.37 36.40 6.39
C GLN A 249 -19.99 36.55 5.78
N ALA A 250 -18.95 36.65 6.59
CA ALA A 250 -17.57 36.66 6.11
C ALA A 250 -17.30 35.29 5.47
N GLU A 251 -17.46 35.20 4.16
CA GLU A 251 -16.90 34.09 3.37
C GLU A 251 -15.39 34.25 3.49
N GLU A 252 -14.74 33.35 4.22
CA GLU A 252 -13.30 33.22 4.24
C GLU A 252 -12.86 33.05 2.78
N ALA A 253 -12.04 33.97 2.28
CA ALA A 253 -11.56 33.97 0.92
C ALA A 253 -10.69 32.72 0.72
N GLN A 254 -11.16 31.75 -0.05
CA GLN A 254 -10.38 30.59 -0.42
C GLN A 254 -9.25 31.01 -1.36
N LEU A 255 -8.02 30.56 -1.05
CA LEU A 255 -6.85 30.77 -1.87
C LEU A 255 -6.94 29.90 -3.15
N GLU A 256 -6.55 30.43 -4.30
CA GLU A 256 -6.39 29.65 -5.51
C GLU A 256 -4.90 29.50 -5.84
N GLY A 257 -4.47 28.30 -6.24
CA GLY A 257 -3.09 28.00 -6.63
C GLY A 257 -3.02 27.41 -8.04
N GLU A 258 -1.99 27.80 -8.78
CA GLU A 258 -1.66 27.24 -10.08
C GLU A 258 -0.53 26.21 -9.99
N ALA A 259 -0.37 25.39 -11.05
CA ALA A 259 0.70 24.42 -11.10
C ALA A 259 2.06 25.09 -11.27
N VAL A 260 3.03 24.76 -10.41
CA VAL A 260 4.41 25.25 -10.49
C VAL A 260 5.12 24.62 -11.69
N THR A 261 4.91 23.33 -11.90
CA THR A 261 5.52 22.55 -12.98
C THR A 261 4.54 21.51 -13.50
N THR A 262 4.56 21.29 -14.81
CA THR A 262 3.76 20.24 -15.46
C THR A 262 4.68 19.28 -16.21
N PHE A 263 4.60 17.97 -15.88
CA PHE A 263 5.31 16.92 -16.59
C PHE A 263 4.43 16.36 -17.70
N ILE A 264 4.98 16.30 -18.90
CA ILE A 264 4.31 15.83 -20.12
C ILE A 264 5.13 14.70 -20.73
N GLY A 265 4.47 13.58 -21.03
CA GLY A 265 5.13 12.42 -21.65
C GLY A 265 4.21 11.22 -21.76
N HIS A 266 3.33 10.97 -20.78
CA HIS A 266 2.30 9.95 -20.92
C HIS A 266 1.32 10.27 -22.04
N THR A 267 0.84 9.23 -22.71
CA THR A 267 -0.08 9.37 -23.86
C THR A 267 -1.53 9.04 -23.52
N GLN A 268 -1.76 8.50 -22.33
CA GLN A 268 -3.09 8.20 -21.78
C GLN A 268 -3.15 8.62 -20.31
N CYS A 269 -4.31 8.38 -19.68
CA CYS A 269 -4.56 8.67 -18.27
C CYS A 269 -3.39 8.27 -17.38
N VAL A 270 -2.88 9.21 -16.58
CA VAL A 270 -1.92 8.90 -15.50
C VAL A 270 -2.73 8.54 -14.26
N SER A 271 -2.72 7.26 -13.91
CA SER A 271 -3.60 6.68 -12.90
C SER A 271 -3.06 6.82 -11.48
N SER A 272 -1.74 6.77 -11.29
CA SER A 272 -1.11 6.85 -9.97
C SER A 272 0.26 7.51 -10.05
N VAL A 273 0.61 8.21 -8.98
CA VAL A 273 1.94 8.82 -8.77
C VAL A 273 2.42 8.50 -7.36
N VAL A 274 3.74 8.38 -7.20
CA VAL A 274 4.43 8.27 -5.92
C VAL A 274 5.68 9.14 -5.91
N TRP A 275 6.02 9.68 -4.74
CA TRP A 275 7.13 10.61 -4.55
C TRP A 275 8.07 10.08 -3.45
N PRO A 276 8.95 9.12 -3.78
CA PRO A 276 9.79 8.46 -2.77
C PRO A 276 10.96 9.31 -2.28
N GLU A 277 11.50 10.19 -3.13
CA GLU A 277 12.68 11.03 -2.86
C GLU A 277 12.45 12.43 -3.40
N GLU A 278 13.09 13.45 -2.82
CA GLU A 278 12.87 14.87 -3.16
C GLU A 278 12.90 15.17 -4.68
N ASP A 279 13.86 14.55 -5.39
CA ASP A 279 14.11 14.81 -6.80
C ASP A 279 13.48 13.77 -7.74
N VAL A 280 12.74 12.79 -7.23
CA VAL A 280 12.29 11.64 -8.03
C VAL A 280 10.81 11.34 -7.82
N ILE A 281 10.06 11.37 -8.92
CA ILE A 281 8.66 10.94 -8.97
C ILE A 281 8.55 9.72 -9.88
N TYR A 282 7.72 8.75 -9.49
CA TYR A 282 7.28 7.68 -10.37
C TYR A 282 5.79 7.82 -10.66
N SER A 283 5.41 7.48 -11.89
CA SER A 283 4.02 7.47 -12.33
C SER A 283 3.71 6.22 -13.13
N CYS A 284 2.48 5.77 -13.08
CA CYS A 284 1.98 4.76 -13.99
C CYS A 284 0.76 5.25 -14.77
N SER A 285 0.52 4.66 -15.92
CA SER A 285 -0.49 5.12 -16.85
C SER A 285 -1.18 3.97 -17.60
N TRP A 286 -2.34 4.29 -18.12
CA TRP A 286 -3.06 3.44 -19.05
C TRP A 286 -2.37 3.31 -20.41
N ASP A 287 -1.32 4.12 -20.67
CA ASP A 287 -0.43 3.92 -21.82
C ASP A 287 0.50 2.71 -21.68
N HIS A 288 0.31 1.90 -20.64
CA HIS A 288 1.03 0.68 -20.33
C HIS A 288 2.46 0.90 -19.82
N SER A 289 2.79 2.11 -19.37
CA SER A 289 4.13 2.43 -18.92
C SER A 289 4.19 2.87 -17.46
N VAL A 290 5.35 2.62 -16.84
CA VAL A 290 5.80 3.29 -15.62
C VAL A 290 6.92 4.22 -16.02
N ARG A 291 6.85 5.49 -15.59
CA ARG A 291 7.89 6.49 -15.83
C ARG A 291 8.51 6.98 -14.54
N ARG A 292 9.80 7.27 -14.61
CA ARG A 292 10.55 7.96 -13.57
C ARG A 292 10.87 9.35 -14.05
N TRP A 293 10.52 10.34 -13.25
CA TRP A 293 10.70 11.77 -13.54
C TRP A 293 11.77 12.36 -12.64
N ASP A 294 12.61 13.18 -13.21
CA ASP A 294 13.55 14.02 -12.49
C ASP A 294 12.87 15.36 -12.23
N VAL A 295 12.63 15.68 -10.97
CA VAL A 295 11.85 16.85 -10.56
C VAL A 295 12.49 18.15 -10.96
N PRO A 296 13.83 18.36 -10.76
CA PRO A 296 14.50 19.59 -11.14
C PRO A 296 14.46 19.89 -12.65
N THR A 297 14.57 18.87 -13.49
CA THR A 297 14.62 19.08 -14.95
C THR A 297 13.27 18.89 -15.64
N GLY A 298 12.30 18.32 -14.96
CA GLY A 298 10.98 18.02 -15.51
C GLY A 298 10.95 16.92 -16.58
N LYS A 299 12.03 16.14 -16.73
CA LYS A 299 12.19 15.12 -17.78
C LYS A 299 11.99 13.72 -17.25
N ASP A 300 11.43 12.84 -18.09
CA ASP A 300 11.44 11.42 -17.81
C ASP A 300 12.85 10.83 -18.04
N THR A 301 13.31 10.09 -17.05
CA THR A 301 14.65 9.46 -17.04
C THR A 301 14.58 7.95 -17.25
N LEU A 302 13.40 7.36 -17.08
CA LEU A 302 13.15 5.94 -17.26
C LEU A 302 11.72 5.72 -17.77
N ASN A 303 11.58 4.76 -18.68
CA ASN A 303 10.28 4.32 -19.17
C ASN A 303 10.26 2.78 -19.22
N LEU A 304 9.42 2.17 -18.36
CA LEU A 304 9.21 0.73 -18.30
C LEU A 304 7.87 0.38 -18.93
N TYR A 305 7.87 -0.34 -20.01
CA TYR A 305 6.67 -0.77 -20.70
C TYR A 305 6.23 -2.17 -20.25
N CYS A 306 5.01 -2.30 -19.71
CA CYS A 306 4.50 -3.58 -19.16
C CYS A 306 3.47 -4.29 -20.05
N GLY A 307 2.99 -3.64 -21.11
CA GLY A 307 1.99 -4.20 -22.03
C GLY A 307 0.56 -4.26 -21.51
N LYS A 308 0.29 -3.74 -20.31
CA LYS A 308 -1.04 -3.68 -19.66
C LYS A 308 -1.26 -2.31 -19.05
N ALA A 309 -2.51 -1.82 -19.10
CA ALA A 309 -2.87 -0.59 -18.42
C ALA A 309 -2.67 -0.73 -16.91
N LEU A 310 -1.97 0.22 -16.32
CA LEU A 310 -1.65 0.23 -14.89
C LEU A 310 -2.60 1.17 -14.14
N ASN A 311 -3.04 0.74 -12.95
CA ASN A 311 -3.90 1.53 -12.06
C ASN A 311 -3.13 2.09 -10.86
N THR A 312 -2.09 1.38 -10.43
CA THR A 312 -1.36 1.69 -9.20
C THR A 312 0.13 1.46 -9.40
N VAL A 313 0.92 2.28 -8.75
CA VAL A 313 2.38 2.14 -8.63
C VAL A 313 2.80 2.49 -7.21
N ASP A 314 3.82 1.79 -6.70
CA ASP A 314 4.47 2.13 -5.45
C ASP A 314 5.96 1.76 -5.51
N VAL A 315 6.77 2.40 -4.67
CA VAL A 315 8.24 2.25 -4.64
C VAL A 315 8.68 1.80 -3.27
N GLY A 316 9.54 0.81 -3.23
CA GLY A 316 10.06 0.26 -1.97
C GLY A 316 11.19 -0.74 -2.20
N GLY A 317 11.28 -1.73 -1.34
CA GLY A 317 12.41 -2.66 -1.33
C GLY A 317 13.67 -2.04 -0.72
N GLU A 318 14.80 -2.72 -0.85
CA GLU A 318 16.07 -2.25 -0.31
C GLU A 318 16.49 -0.92 -0.94
N GLY A 319 16.55 0.16 -0.13
CA GLY A 319 16.92 1.49 -0.57
C GLY A 319 15.91 2.12 -1.54
N SER A 320 14.60 1.80 -1.41
CA SER A 320 13.53 2.30 -2.30
C SER A 320 13.81 2.07 -3.80
N ALA A 321 14.48 0.94 -4.11
CA ALA A 321 15.00 0.71 -5.44
C ALA A 321 14.08 -0.14 -6.34
N LEU A 322 13.02 -0.73 -5.78
CA LEU A 322 12.09 -1.56 -6.53
C LEU A 322 10.77 -0.82 -6.79
N VAL A 323 10.22 -1.01 -7.96
CA VAL A 323 8.93 -0.43 -8.36
C VAL A 323 7.91 -1.55 -8.49
N ALA A 324 6.83 -1.47 -7.72
CA ALA A 324 5.69 -2.38 -7.83
C ALA A 324 4.56 -1.70 -8.60
N GLY A 325 3.82 -2.46 -9.40
CA GLY A 325 2.66 -1.95 -10.11
C GLY A 325 1.70 -3.04 -10.56
N GLY A 326 0.44 -2.66 -10.61
CA GLY A 326 -0.65 -3.51 -11.03
C GLY A 326 -1.74 -2.73 -11.75
N GLY A 327 -2.64 -3.44 -12.45
CA GLY A 327 -3.65 -2.75 -13.23
C GLY A 327 -4.71 -3.66 -13.83
N SER A 328 -4.92 -3.57 -15.13
CA SER A 328 -6.01 -4.20 -15.89
C SER A 328 -5.91 -5.73 -16.04
N ASP A 329 -5.01 -6.36 -15.32
CA ASP A 329 -4.91 -7.81 -15.20
C ASP A 329 -4.67 -8.21 -13.73
N PRO A 330 -4.81 -9.50 -13.38
CA PRO A 330 -4.66 -9.96 -12.00
C PRO A 330 -3.21 -10.14 -11.57
N VAL A 331 -2.24 -9.55 -12.26
CA VAL A 331 -0.82 -9.75 -12.02
C VAL A 331 -0.19 -8.51 -11.40
N LEU A 332 0.32 -8.66 -10.18
CA LEU A 332 1.18 -7.68 -9.55
C LEU A 332 2.62 -7.89 -10.05
N ARG A 333 3.25 -6.83 -10.53
CA ARG A 333 4.61 -6.85 -11.09
C ARG A 333 5.54 -6.00 -10.28
N VAL A 334 6.80 -6.44 -10.16
CA VAL A 334 7.87 -5.68 -9.53
C VAL A 334 9.05 -5.58 -10.50
N TRP A 335 9.53 -4.37 -10.71
CA TRP A 335 10.69 -4.06 -11.55
C TRP A 335 11.85 -3.56 -10.71
N ASP A 336 13.07 -3.83 -11.19
CA ASP A 336 14.29 -3.22 -10.67
C ASP A 336 14.83 -2.21 -11.69
N PRO A 337 14.61 -0.91 -11.50
CA PRO A 337 15.06 0.13 -12.45
C PRO A 337 16.58 0.24 -12.58
N ARG A 338 17.34 -0.38 -11.68
CA ARG A 338 18.82 -0.41 -11.75
C ARG A 338 19.34 -1.40 -12.80
N LYS A 339 18.50 -2.30 -13.30
CA LYS A 339 18.86 -3.26 -14.35
C LYS A 339 18.62 -2.62 -15.72
N PRO A 340 19.67 -2.11 -16.41
CA PRO A 340 19.50 -1.44 -17.69
C PRO A 340 19.05 -2.39 -18.79
N GLY A 341 18.27 -1.88 -19.74
CA GLY A 341 17.94 -2.54 -20.99
C GLY A 341 16.83 -3.57 -20.93
N THR A 342 16.11 -3.73 -19.82
CA THR A 342 14.97 -4.64 -19.73
C THR A 342 13.75 -3.98 -19.10
N SER A 343 12.60 -4.06 -19.79
CA SER A 343 11.28 -3.73 -19.19
C SER A 343 10.64 -4.95 -18.53
N ALA A 344 11.32 -6.10 -18.49
CA ALA A 344 10.80 -7.31 -17.87
C ALA A 344 10.76 -7.15 -16.34
N PRO A 345 9.66 -7.51 -15.68
CA PRO A 345 9.57 -7.48 -14.22
C PRO A 345 10.48 -8.58 -13.62
N VAL A 346 11.09 -8.29 -12.49
CA VAL A 346 11.92 -9.25 -11.72
C VAL A 346 11.07 -10.22 -10.92
N PHE A 347 9.86 -9.79 -10.50
CA PHE A 347 8.86 -10.64 -9.84
C PHE A 347 7.49 -10.43 -10.45
N GLN A 348 6.69 -11.50 -10.48
CA GLN A 348 5.30 -11.49 -10.91
C GLN A 348 4.48 -12.37 -9.96
N PHE A 349 3.38 -11.80 -9.44
CA PHE A 349 2.47 -12.47 -8.51
C PHE A 349 1.08 -12.52 -9.13
N SER A 350 0.52 -13.72 -9.33
CA SER A 350 -0.70 -13.96 -10.11
C SER A 350 -1.79 -14.71 -9.35
N SER A 351 -1.93 -14.46 -8.04
CA SER A 351 -2.95 -15.14 -7.22
C SER A 351 -4.30 -14.42 -7.16
N HIS A 352 -4.37 -13.16 -7.57
CA HIS A 352 -5.65 -12.46 -7.74
C HIS A 352 -6.43 -13.01 -8.94
N SER A 353 -7.75 -12.81 -8.94
CA SER A 353 -8.63 -13.23 -10.04
C SER A 353 -9.19 -12.05 -10.85
N SER A 354 -8.91 -10.81 -10.45
CA SER A 354 -9.38 -9.59 -11.12
C SER A 354 -8.31 -8.50 -11.12
N TRP A 355 -8.64 -7.31 -11.61
CA TRP A 355 -7.76 -6.15 -11.72
C TRP A 355 -7.18 -5.75 -10.37
N ILE A 356 -5.92 -5.35 -10.36
CA ILE A 356 -5.27 -4.77 -9.20
C ILE A 356 -5.64 -3.29 -9.10
N SER A 357 -6.17 -2.89 -7.94
CA SER A 357 -6.59 -1.51 -7.65
C SER A 357 -5.54 -0.72 -6.87
N ALA A 358 -4.85 -1.37 -5.94
CA ALA A 358 -3.81 -0.74 -5.13
C ALA A 358 -2.66 -1.71 -4.88
N CYS A 359 -1.46 -1.17 -4.75
CA CYS A 359 -0.30 -1.87 -4.19
C CYS A 359 0.46 -0.91 -3.28
N LYS A 360 0.99 -1.41 -2.16
CA LYS A 360 1.73 -0.63 -1.18
C LYS A 360 2.85 -1.43 -0.54
N TRP A 361 4.05 -0.87 -0.57
CA TRP A 361 5.18 -1.42 0.16
C TRP A 361 5.03 -1.17 1.66
N HIS A 362 5.57 -2.10 2.44
CA HIS A 362 5.66 -1.92 3.88
C HIS A 362 6.84 -0.99 4.22
N GLU A 363 6.62 0.02 5.07
CA GLU A 363 7.64 1.05 5.36
C GLU A 363 8.93 0.49 5.95
N SER A 364 8.84 -0.48 6.86
CA SER A 364 9.99 -1.01 7.59
C SER A 364 10.51 -2.35 7.06
N SER A 365 9.90 -2.91 6.00
CA SER A 365 10.29 -4.20 5.46
C SER A 365 10.55 -4.16 3.96
N TRP A 366 11.74 -4.56 3.55
CA TRP A 366 12.17 -4.60 2.15
C TRP A 366 11.46 -5.66 1.29
N PHE A 367 10.88 -6.67 1.93
CA PHE A 367 10.35 -7.85 1.27
C PHE A 367 8.84 -7.88 1.18
N HIS A 368 8.16 -7.06 1.99
CA HIS A 368 6.72 -7.16 2.14
C HIS A 368 6.00 -6.04 1.39
N LEU A 369 5.01 -6.43 0.63
CA LEU A 369 4.08 -5.51 -0.01
C LEU A 369 2.67 -6.08 0.03
N LEU A 370 1.68 -5.21 -0.02
CA LEU A 370 0.29 -5.59 -0.16
C LEU A 370 -0.21 -5.28 -1.57
N SER A 371 -1.23 -6.02 -2.00
CA SER A 371 -2.04 -5.68 -3.16
C SER A 371 -3.51 -5.82 -2.84
N ALA A 372 -4.32 -4.92 -3.40
CA ALA A 372 -5.76 -4.97 -3.35
C ALA A 372 -6.32 -5.18 -4.76
N SER A 373 -7.48 -5.85 -4.86
CA SER A 373 -8.05 -6.19 -6.16
C SER A 373 -9.57 -6.06 -6.20
N TYR A 374 -10.09 -5.94 -7.41
CA TYR A 374 -11.52 -5.99 -7.69
C TYR A 374 -12.13 -7.38 -7.44
N ASP A 375 -11.35 -8.38 -7.02
CA ASP A 375 -11.86 -9.65 -6.53
C ASP A 375 -12.33 -9.61 -5.06
N GLY A 376 -12.32 -8.44 -4.42
CA GLY A 376 -12.74 -8.25 -3.04
C GLY A 376 -11.67 -8.59 -2.00
N LYS A 377 -10.46 -8.94 -2.43
CA LYS A 377 -9.38 -9.44 -1.57
C LYS A 377 -8.20 -8.50 -1.54
N ILE A 378 -7.50 -8.58 -0.40
CA ILE A 378 -6.18 -8.00 -0.22
C ILE A 378 -5.20 -9.15 0.00
N MET A 379 -4.05 -9.10 -0.63
CA MET A 379 -3.01 -10.11 -0.47
C MET A 379 -1.74 -9.47 0.06
N LEU A 380 -1.13 -10.12 1.03
CA LEU A 380 0.17 -9.79 1.56
C LEU A 380 1.22 -10.68 0.89
N TRP A 381 2.25 -10.07 0.35
CA TRP A 381 3.32 -10.73 -0.37
C TRP A 381 4.65 -10.60 0.34
N ASP A 382 5.46 -11.63 0.17
CA ASP A 382 6.89 -11.61 0.46
C ASP A 382 7.64 -11.89 -0.85
N LEU A 383 8.56 -11.03 -1.23
CA LEU A 383 9.35 -11.17 -2.47
C LEU A 383 10.15 -12.47 -2.55
N ARG A 384 10.35 -13.13 -1.42
CA ARG A 384 11.07 -14.40 -1.31
C ARG A 384 10.20 -15.61 -1.63
N THR A 385 8.88 -15.39 -1.82
CA THR A 385 7.89 -16.45 -2.02
C THR A 385 7.11 -16.24 -3.30
N ALA A 386 6.66 -17.33 -3.91
CA ALA A 386 5.78 -17.28 -5.09
C ALA A 386 4.28 -17.14 -4.74
N TRP A 387 3.93 -17.28 -3.46
CA TRP A 387 2.55 -17.31 -2.97
C TRP A 387 2.31 -16.23 -1.92
N PRO A 388 1.08 -15.71 -1.81
CA PRO A 388 0.79 -14.72 -0.79
C PRO A 388 0.93 -15.30 0.61
N LEU A 389 1.55 -14.55 1.51
CA LEU A 389 1.68 -14.91 2.93
C LEU A 389 0.30 -14.95 3.61
N SER A 390 -0.55 -14.02 3.26
CA SER A 390 -1.91 -13.92 3.80
C SER A 390 -2.87 -13.41 2.75
N VAL A 391 -4.09 -13.92 2.78
CA VAL A 391 -5.22 -13.43 1.98
C VAL A 391 -6.25 -12.86 2.94
N ILE A 392 -6.57 -11.60 2.76
CA ILE A 392 -7.53 -10.85 3.55
C ILE A 392 -8.81 -10.72 2.72
N ASP A 393 -9.83 -11.49 3.09
CA ASP A 393 -11.13 -11.55 2.41
C ASP A 393 -12.15 -10.78 3.26
N THR A 394 -12.13 -9.46 3.17
CA THR A 394 -12.93 -8.59 4.04
C THR A 394 -14.06 -7.86 3.34
N HIS A 395 -13.89 -7.52 2.06
CA HIS A 395 -14.88 -6.77 1.32
C HIS A 395 -15.84 -7.70 0.56
N LYS A 396 -17.13 -7.34 0.54
CA LYS A 396 -18.17 -8.07 -0.20
C LYS A 396 -18.20 -7.70 -1.69
N ASP A 397 -17.55 -6.61 -2.05
CA ASP A 397 -17.42 -6.08 -3.40
C ASP A 397 -15.95 -5.69 -3.63
N LYS A 398 -15.66 -5.04 -4.73
CA LYS A 398 -14.31 -4.61 -5.15
C LYS A 398 -13.59 -3.85 -4.04
N VAL A 399 -12.34 -4.19 -3.75
CA VAL A 399 -11.45 -3.31 -3.00
C VAL A 399 -10.95 -2.23 -3.94
N LEU A 400 -11.15 -0.97 -3.59
CA LEU A 400 -10.76 0.17 -4.43
C LEU A 400 -9.42 0.76 -4.00
N CYS A 401 -9.13 0.75 -2.70
CA CYS A 401 -7.91 1.29 -2.11
C CYS A 401 -7.47 0.47 -0.90
N ALA A 402 -6.18 0.46 -0.64
CA ALA A 402 -5.60 -0.13 0.56
C ALA A 402 -4.27 0.53 0.90
N ASP A 403 -3.95 0.58 2.18
CA ASP A 403 -2.71 1.13 2.69
C ASP A 403 -2.30 0.46 4.01
N TRP A 404 -1.05 0.66 4.44
CA TRP A 404 -0.55 0.27 5.74
C TRP A 404 -0.93 1.31 6.80
N TRP A 405 -1.16 0.86 8.03
CA TRP A 405 -1.39 1.72 9.20
C TRP A 405 -0.68 1.16 10.42
N LYS A 406 0.07 2.01 11.13
CA LYS A 406 0.84 1.65 12.34
C LYS A 406 1.84 0.50 12.14
N GLY A 407 2.18 0.14 10.91
CA GLY A 407 3.14 -0.92 10.60
C GLY A 407 2.66 -2.36 10.82
N ASP A 408 1.54 -2.60 11.52
CA ASP A 408 0.98 -3.92 11.81
C ASP A 408 -0.46 -4.10 11.37
N SER A 409 -1.02 -3.08 10.74
CA SER A 409 -2.42 -3.05 10.34
C SER A 409 -2.55 -2.64 8.87
N VAL A 410 -3.55 -3.18 8.19
CA VAL A 410 -3.94 -2.81 6.84
C VAL A 410 -5.30 -2.13 6.89
N VAL A 411 -5.39 -0.96 6.28
CA VAL A 411 -6.63 -0.23 6.07
C VAL A 411 -7.05 -0.37 4.63
N SER A 412 -8.35 -0.53 4.39
CA SER A 412 -8.88 -0.70 3.04
C SER A 412 -10.27 -0.12 2.88
N GLY A 413 -10.54 0.37 1.68
CA GLY A 413 -11.83 0.86 1.27
C GLY A 413 -12.36 0.13 0.05
N GLY A 414 -13.65 -0.09 0.02
CA GLY A 414 -14.28 -0.85 -1.05
C GLY A 414 -15.54 -0.21 -1.64
N ALA A 415 -16.01 -0.84 -2.72
CA ALA A 415 -17.30 -0.51 -3.35
C ALA A 415 -18.51 -0.95 -2.49
N ASP A 416 -18.27 -1.65 -1.39
CA ASP A 416 -19.26 -1.97 -0.36
C ASP A 416 -19.47 -0.83 0.66
N SER A 417 -18.94 0.36 0.37
CA SER A 417 -19.02 1.58 1.20
C SER A 417 -18.44 1.43 2.60
N ASN A 418 -17.52 0.48 2.79
CA ASN A 418 -16.89 0.22 4.06
C ASN A 418 -15.40 0.62 4.06
N LEU A 419 -14.98 1.28 5.13
CA LEU A 419 -13.60 1.31 5.57
C LEU A 419 -13.38 0.15 6.54
N ARG A 420 -12.39 -0.69 6.26
CA ARG A 420 -12.03 -1.85 7.10
C ARG A 420 -10.61 -1.76 7.56
N ILE A 421 -10.39 -2.21 8.80
CA ILE A 421 -9.08 -2.28 9.43
C ILE A 421 -8.83 -3.72 9.82
N SER A 422 -7.73 -4.27 9.32
CA SER A 422 -7.24 -5.61 9.66
C SER A 422 -5.95 -5.46 10.44
N SER A 423 -5.98 -5.71 11.75
CA SER A 423 -4.86 -5.53 12.66
C SER A 423 -4.21 -6.87 13.06
N GLY A 424 -3.03 -6.78 13.67
CA GLY A 424 -2.28 -7.94 14.13
C GLY A 424 -1.50 -8.66 13.03
N ILE A 425 -1.14 -7.95 11.98
CA ILE A 425 -0.28 -8.45 10.90
C ILE A 425 1.17 -8.26 11.34
N SER A 426 1.76 -9.23 12.01
CA SER A 426 3.16 -9.13 12.40
C SER A 426 4.07 -9.44 11.22
N ILE A 427 4.73 -8.42 10.73
CA ILE A 427 5.81 -8.49 9.73
C ILE A 427 7.13 -8.27 10.45
N SER A 428 8.05 -9.20 10.30
CA SER A 428 9.38 -9.10 10.91
C SER A 428 10.46 -9.62 9.98
#